data_93ffcb6361ca76914e97f5f890219d6f
#
_entry.id   93ffcb6361ca76914e97f5f890219d6f
#
_cell.length_a   1.000
_cell.length_b   1.000
_cell.length_c   1.000
_cell.angle_alpha   90.00
_cell.angle_beta   90.00
_cell.angle_gamma   90.00
#
_symmetry.space_group_name_H-M   'P 1'
#
loop_
_entity.id
_entity.type
_entity.pdbx_description
1 polymer ?
#
loop_
_entity_poly.entity_id
_entity_poly.type
_entity_poly.pdbx_seq_one_letter_code
_entity_poly.pdbx_strand_id
1 'polypeptide(L)'
;TKEATLNMAEKDNGKRQIKGQRFVSLYLENWSNFLKVDIQLQRRVFLIGPNASGKSNLLDVFRFLHDIAASGAGGIQQAVKKRGGVSAIRCLAARQNPDVVIRVEVAGERETETGSYELRFSQDNLRRPFVRSERVIKNGLEIFSRPNADDEADPERRTQTYLEQVNVNREFR
;
A
#
# COMPACT_ATOMS: atom_id res chain seq x y z
N THR A 1 36.25 -7.80 55.95
CA THR A 1 35.77 -8.64 54.82
C THR A 1 34.74 -7.88 54.07
N LYS A 2 35.13 -7.29 52.91
CA LYS A 2 34.24 -6.59 51.99
C LYS A 2 33.96 -7.55 50.83
N GLU A 3 32.73 -7.99 50.69
CA GLU A 3 32.25 -8.69 49.53
C GLU A 3 32.09 -7.70 48.37
N ALA A 4 32.77 -7.97 47.26
CA ALA A 4 32.64 -7.26 46.01
C ALA A 4 31.52 -7.93 45.20
N THR A 5 30.38 -7.27 45.11
CA THR A 5 29.29 -7.70 44.21
C THR A 5 29.65 -7.34 42.77
N LEU A 6 29.92 -8.36 41.97
CA LEU A 6 30.25 -8.26 40.56
C LEU A 6 28.95 -8.03 39.78
N ASN A 7 28.68 -6.81 39.37
CA ASN A 7 27.58 -6.47 38.44
C ASN A 7 27.99 -6.93 37.04
N MET A 8 27.48 -8.07 36.61
CA MET A 8 27.52 -8.49 35.22
C MET A 8 26.52 -7.62 34.41
N ALA A 9 27.06 -6.63 33.72
CA ALA A 9 26.30 -5.91 32.70
C ALA A 9 25.96 -6.90 31.58
N GLU A 10 24.69 -7.26 31.46
CA GLU A 10 24.14 -7.93 30.29
C GLU A 10 24.41 -7.05 29.06
N LYS A 11 25.25 -7.55 28.16
CA LYS A 11 25.42 -7.00 26.83
C LYS A 11 24.11 -7.19 26.06
N ASP A 12 23.29 -6.17 26.03
CA ASP A 12 22.16 -6.05 25.12
C ASP A 12 22.69 -6.19 23.67
N ASN A 13 22.51 -7.37 23.12
CA ASN A 13 22.81 -7.66 21.73
C ASN A 13 21.85 -6.82 20.87
N GLY A 14 22.31 -5.64 20.47
CA GLY A 14 21.57 -4.62 19.71
C GLY A 14 20.84 -5.18 18.50
N LYS A 15 19.70 -5.83 18.72
CA LYS A 15 18.66 -5.97 17.73
C LYS A 15 18.18 -4.55 17.43
N ARG A 16 18.64 -3.96 16.32
CA ARG A 16 18.04 -2.75 15.77
C ARG A 16 16.54 -3.00 15.70
N GLN A 17 15.80 -2.49 16.68
CA GLN A 17 14.37 -2.39 16.60
C GLN A 17 14.09 -1.45 15.44
N ILE A 18 13.51 -1.96 14.39
CA ILE A 18 12.99 -1.14 13.28
C ILE A 18 11.79 -0.41 13.89
N LYS A 19 12.05 0.81 14.41
CA LYS A 19 11.00 1.72 14.85
C LYS A 19 10.23 2.12 13.62
N GLY A 20 8.96 1.70 13.50
CA GLY A 20 8.11 2.11 12.39
C GLY A 20 6.95 1.17 12.12
N GLN A 21 6.01 1.67 11.36
CA GLN A 21 4.90 0.88 10.85
C GLN A 21 5.40 -0.16 9.84
N ARG A 22 4.79 -1.35 9.84
CA ARG A 22 5.07 -2.42 8.90
C ARG A 22 3.79 -2.93 8.26
N PHE A 23 3.87 -3.40 7.05
CA PHE A 23 2.78 -4.13 6.42
C PHE A 23 2.60 -5.48 7.11
N VAL A 24 1.34 -5.82 7.43
CA VAL A 24 0.95 -7.08 8.08
C VAL A 24 0.05 -7.94 7.21
N SER A 25 -0.63 -7.35 6.22
CA SER A 25 -1.36 -8.10 5.21
C SER A 25 -1.28 -7.42 3.84
N LEU A 26 -1.50 -8.21 2.80
CA LEU A 26 -1.64 -7.76 1.43
C LEU A 26 -2.73 -8.55 0.74
N TYR A 27 -3.72 -7.85 0.21
CA TYR A 27 -4.75 -8.38 -0.66
C TYR A 27 -4.70 -7.70 -2.02
N LEU A 28 -4.76 -8.49 -3.08
CA LEU A 28 -4.76 -8.03 -4.46
C LEU A 28 -5.85 -8.72 -5.26
N GLU A 29 -6.48 -7.96 -6.17
CA GLU A 29 -7.24 -8.50 -7.29
C GLU A 29 -6.78 -7.87 -8.60
N ASN A 30 -6.67 -8.70 -9.62
CA ASN A 30 -6.37 -8.29 -10.99
C ASN A 30 -5.04 -7.52 -11.15
N TRP A 31 -4.02 -7.85 -10.37
CA TRP A 31 -2.72 -7.23 -10.44
C TRP A 31 -1.73 -8.08 -11.25
N SER A 32 -1.26 -7.57 -12.38
CA SER A 32 -0.28 -8.22 -13.26
C SER A 32 -0.66 -9.66 -13.65
N ASN A 33 0.01 -10.66 -13.10
CA ASN A 33 -0.28 -12.08 -13.31
C ASN A 33 -1.16 -12.69 -12.21
N PHE A 34 -1.60 -11.90 -11.24
CA PHE A 34 -2.43 -12.37 -10.13
C PHE A 34 -3.91 -12.02 -10.35
N LEU A 35 -4.76 -13.02 -10.43
CA LEU A 35 -6.21 -12.83 -10.33
C LEU A 35 -6.60 -12.42 -8.91
N LYS A 36 -6.03 -13.12 -7.92
CA LYS A 36 -6.25 -12.86 -6.50
C LYS A 36 -5.05 -13.30 -5.68
N VAL A 37 -4.66 -12.49 -4.71
CA VAL A 37 -3.69 -12.79 -3.67
C VAL A 37 -4.28 -12.34 -2.34
N ASP A 38 -4.13 -13.16 -1.31
CA ASP A 38 -4.50 -12.82 0.07
C ASP A 38 -3.46 -13.45 1.00
N ILE A 39 -2.59 -12.62 1.56
CA ILE A 39 -1.44 -13.10 2.34
C ILE A 39 -1.23 -12.28 3.60
N GLN A 40 -0.86 -12.97 4.67
CA GLN A 40 -0.36 -12.37 5.89
C GLN A 40 1.16 -12.19 5.79
N LEU A 41 1.64 -11.01 6.19
CA LEU A 41 3.04 -10.63 6.09
C LEU A 41 3.68 -10.64 7.49
N GLN A 42 4.76 -11.38 7.61
CA GLN A 42 5.60 -11.38 8.81
C GLN A 42 6.68 -10.29 8.72
N ARG A 43 7.45 -10.07 9.80
CA ARG A 43 8.57 -9.10 9.80
C ARG A 43 9.61 -9.37 8.72
N ARG A 44 9.77 -10.65 8.34
CA ARG A 44 10.62 -11.09 7.23
C ARG A 44 9.83 -12.06 6.39
N VAL A 45 9.78 -11.79 5.10
CA VAL A 45 9.11 -12.62 4.10
C VAL A 45 10.14 -13.02 3.06
N PHE A 46 10.20 -14.31 2.74
CA PHE A 46 11.04 -14.84 1.67
C PHE A 46 10.15 -15.26 0.52
N LEU A 47 10.37 -14.68 -0.65
CA LEU A 47 9.69 -15.05 -1.88
C LEU A 47 10.53 -16.05 -2.65
N ILE A 48 10.12 -17.30 -2.67
CA ILE A 48 10.79 -18.40 -3.34
C ILE A 48 9.91 -18.87 -4.50
N GLY A 49 10.52 -19.16 -5.62
CA GLY A 49 9.83 -19.68 -6.80
C GLY A 49 10.67 -19.55 -8.07
N PRO A 50 10.27 -20.21 -9.16
CA PRO A 50 10.99 -20.15 -10.43
C PRO A 50 10.97 -18.73 -11.03
N ASN A 51 11.77 -18.52 -12.07
CA ASN A 51 11.70 -17.28 -12.85
C ASN A 51 10.32 -17.13 -13.48
N ALA A 52 9.86 -15.88 -13.64
CA ALA A 52 8.53 -15.53 -14.15
C ALA A 52 7.33 -15.96 -13.27
N SER A 53 7.54 -16.45 -12.04
CA SER A 53 6.44 -16.82 -11.13
C SER A 53 5.67 -15.63 -10.50
N GLY A 54 6.06 -14.39 -10.84
CA GLY A 54 5.38 -13.19 -10.34
C GLY A 54 6.00 -12.54 -9.10
N LYS A 55 7.15 -13.02 -8.59
CA LYS A 55 7.82 -12.43 -7.41
C LYS A 55 8.04 -10.93 -7.54
N SER A 56 8.54 -10.49 -8.69
CA SER A 56 8.76 -9.06 -8.98
C SER A 56 7.45 -8.29 -9.07
N ASN A 57 6.39 -8.90 -9.61
CA ASN A 57 5.06 -8.28 -9.71
C ASN A 57 4.42 -8.10 -8.32
N LEU A 58 4.67 -9.04 -7.39
CA LEU A 58 4.21 -8.90 -6.01
C LEU A 58 4.93 -7.75 -5.30
N LEU A 59 6.25 -7.64 -5.47
CA LEU A 59 7.05 -6.56 -4.89
C LEU A 59 6.72 -5.20 -5.51
N ASP A 60 6.32 -5.17 -6.77
CA ASP A 60 5.97 -3.94 -7.47
C ASP A 60 4.72 -3.26 -6.91
N VAL A 61 3.84 -4.00 -6.22
CA VAL A 61 2.69 -3.41 -5.50
C VAL A 61 3.15 -2.39 -4.46
N PHE A 62 4.18 -2.71 -3.67
CA PHE A 62 4.70 -1.80 -2.65
C PHE A 62 5.39 -0.58 -3.27
N ARG A 63 6.06 -0.78 -4.41
CA ARG A 63 6.62 0.33 -5.20
C ARG A 63 5.52 1.21 -5.78
N PHE A 64 4.43 0.62 -6.24
CA PHE A 64 3.27 1.35 -6.74
C PHE A 64 2.64 2.22 -5.64
N LEU A 65 2.41 1.66 -4.45
CA LEU A 65 1.89 2.41 -3.31
C LEU A 65 2.86 3.54 -2.89
N HIS A 66 4.16 3.28 -2.91
CA HIS A 66 5.17 4.31 -2.69
C HIS A 66 5.13 5.40 -3.76
N ASP A 67 5.04 5.04 -5.05
CA ASP A 67 4.96 6.00 -6.16
C ASP A 67 3.72 6.91 -6.05
N ILE A 68 2.58 6.36 -5.58
CA ILE A 68 1.37 7.14 -5.32
C ILE A 68 1.58 8.12 -4.17
N ALA A 69 2.17 7.63 -3.06
CA ALA A 69 2.30 8.38 -1.82
C ALA A 69 3.46 9.36 -1.79
N ALA A 70 4.45 9.23 -2.68
CA ALA A 70 5.64 10.08 -2.67
C ALA A 70 5.32 11.49 -3.19
N SER A 71 5.72 12.50 -2.42
CA SER A 71 5.59 13.91 -2.79
C SER A 71 6.29 14.20 -4.12
N GLY A 72 5.61 14.93 -5.00
CA GLY A 72 6.17 15.29 -6.31
C GLY A 72 6.27 14.14 -7.32
N ALA A 73 5.88 12.92 -6.96
CA ALA A 73 5.93 11.76 -7.86
C ALA A 73 4.78 11.72 -8.88
N GLY A 74 3.79 12.62 -8.77
CA GLY A 74 2.68 12.74 -9.70
C GLY A 74 1.53 11.74 -9.47
N GLY A 75 1.46 11.14 -8.28
CA GLY A 75 0.35 10.34 -7.81
C GLY A 75 0.02 9.12 -8.66
N ILE A 76 -1.26 8.72 -8.63
CA ILE A 76 -1.73 7.52 -9.34
C ILE A 76 -1.53 7.63 -10.86
N GLN A 77 -1.67 8.81 -11.45
CA GLN A 77 -1.52 9.02 -12.89
C GLN A 77 -0.11 8.63 -13.35
N GLN A 78 0.91 9.11 -12.64
CA GLN A 78 2.31 8.81 -12.98
C GLN A 78 2.71 7.40 -12.57
N ALA A 79 2.23 6.90 -11.43
CA ALA A 79 2.50 5.53 -10.98
C ALA A 79 2.00 4.49 -12.00
N VAL A 80 0.82 4.72 -12.57
CA VAL A 80 0.24 3.88 -13.63
C VAL A 80 0.97 4.08 -14.96
N LYS A 81 1.29 5.32 -15.34
CA LYS A 81 2.02 5.63 -16.58
C LYS A 81 3.40 4.95 -16.62
N LYS A 82 4.15 4.95 -15.52
CA LYS A 82 5.44 4.24 -15.38
C LYS A 82 5.34 2.75 -15.69
N ARG A 83 4.16 2.15 -15.52
CA ARG A 83 3.87 0.72 -15.73
C ARG A 83 3.20 0.41 -17.08
N GLY A 84 3.09 1.40 -17.97
CA GLY A 84 2.49 1.22 -19.30
C GLY A 84 0.96 1.34 -19.33
N GLY A 85 0.36 1.91 -18.27
CA GLY A 85 -1.08 2.14 -18.19
C GLY A 85 -1.84 1.07 -17.41
N VAL A 86 -3.13 1.32 -17.16
CA VAL A 86 -3.99 0.41 -16.38
C VAL A 86 -4.09 -0.96 -17.06
N SER A 87 -4.18 -1.00 -18.37
CA SER A 87 -4.26 -2.27 -19.13
C SER A 87 -3.02 -3.16 -18.97
N ALA A 88 -1.83 -2.56 -18.79
CA ALA A 88 -0.60 -3.32 -18.56
C ALA A 88 -0.48 -3.82 -17.10
N ILE A 89 -1.07 -3.09 -16.15
CA ILE A 89 -1.14 -3.51 -14.75
C ILE A 89 -2.16 -4.62 -14.54
N ARG A 90 -3.27 -4.58 -15.25
CA ARG A 90 -4.40 -5.49 -15.05
C ARG A 90 -4.07 -6.92 -15.49
N CYS A 91 -4.51 -7.89 -14.69
CA CYS A 91 -4.39 -9.31 -15.04
C CYS A 91 -5.17 -9.63 -16.31
N LEU A 92 -4.51 -10.24 -17.29
CA LEU A 92 -5.13 -10.62 -18.57
C LEU A 92 -6.25 -11.66 -18.40
N ALA A 93 -6.22 -12.46 -17.34
CA ALA A 93 -7.25 -13.45 -17.05
C ALA A 93 -8.53 -12.83 -16.46
N ALA A 94 -8.49 -11.56 -16.01
CA ALA A 94 -9.63 -10.83 -15.44
C ALA A 94 -10.58 -10.31 -16.53
N ARG A 95 -11.29 -11.20 -17.21
CA ARG A 95 -12.15 -10.83 -18.36
C ARG A 95 -13.40 -10.06 -17.96
N GLN A 96 -14.01 -10.36 -16.80
CA GLN A 96 -15.31 -9.82 -16.39
C GLN A 96 -15.24 -8.67 -15.41
N ASN A 97 -14.18 -8.54 -14.63
CA ASN A 97 -14.00 -7.45 -13.67
C ASN A 97 -12.78 -6.61 -14.07
N PRO A 98 -12.97 -5.37 -14.55
CA PRO A 98 -11.87 -4.53 -15.01
C PRO A 98 -11.09 -3.87 -13.88
N ASP A 99 -11.59 -3.92 -12.65
CA ASP A 99 -11.01 -3.19 -11.53
C ASP A 99 -9.76 -3.90 -10.98
N VAL A 100 -8.74 -3.12 -10.72
CA VAL A 100 -7.59 -3.52 -9.92
C VAL A 100 -7.86 -3.16 -8.47
N VAL A 101 -7.65 -4.10 -7.55
CA VAL A 101 -7.84 -3.88 -6.11
C VAL A 101 -6.53 -4.14 -5.38
N ILE A 102 -6.15 -3.20 -4.53
CA ILE A 102 -5.03 -3.31 -3.61
C ILE A 102 -5.55 -2.97 -2.22
N ARG A 103 -5.40 -3.88 -1.26
CA ARG A 103 -5.63 -3.59 0.15
C ARG A 103 -4.41 -4.01 0.95
N VAL A 104 -3.95 -3.13 1.81
CA VAL A 104 -2.85 -3.37 2.74
C VAL A 104 -3.27 -3.02 4.15
N GLU A 105 -2.78 -3.78 5.10
CA GLU A 105 -2.87 -3.44 6.51
C GLU A 105 -1.48 -3.17 7.06
N VAL A 106 -1.40 -2.21 7.96
CA VAL A 106 -0.17 -1.84 8.66
C VAL A 106 -0.37 -1.94 10.17
N ALA A 107 0.67 -2.35 10.86
CA ALA A 107 0.73 -2.30 12.31
C ALA A 107 1.92 -1.46 12.75
N GLY A 108 1.72 -0.65 13.78
CA GLY A 108 2.75 0.11 14.45
C GLY A 108 3.49 -0.71 15.52
N GLU A 109 4.23 -0.02 16.39
CA GLU A 109 4.92 -0.65 17.52
C GLU A 109 3.95 -1.10 18.61
N ARG A 110 2.85 -0.38 18.79
CA ARG A 110 1.78 -0.72 19.72
C ARG A 110 0.70 -1.51 19.00
N GLU A 111 0.12 -2.50 19.65
CA GLU A 111 -0.98 -3.29 19.10
C GLU A 111 -2.20 -2.44 18.70
N THR A 112 -2.38 -1.28 19.33
CA THR A 112 -3.43 -0.32 19.02
C THR A 112 -3.15 0.53 17.78
N GLU A 113 -1.90 0.58 17.31
CA GLU A 113 -1.50 1.35 16.14
C GLU A 113 -1.71 0.52 14.87
N THR A 114 -2.92 0.50 14.37
CA THR A 114 -3.30 -0.22 13.15
C THR A 114 -3.76 0.74 12.07
N GLY A 115 -3.55 0.36 10.84
CA GLY A 115 -4.06 1.08 9.69
C GLY A 115 -4.43 0.13 8.57
N SER A 116 -5.43 0.51 7.78
CA SER A 116 -5.79 -0.19 6.55
C SER A 116 -6.00 0.83 5.44
N TYR A 117 -5.49 0.49 4.27
CA TYR A 117 -5.69 1.24 3.05
C TYR A 117 -6.19 0.31 1.96
N GLU A 118 -7.31 0.66 1.36
CA GLU A 118 -7.86 -0.05 0.21
C GLU A 118 -8.02 0.93 -0.96
N LEU A 119 -7.53 0.53 -2.12
CA LEU A 119 -7.65 1.24 -3.38
C LEU A 119 -8.23 0.30 -4.44
N ARG A 120 -9.32 0.72 -5.05
CA ARG A 120 -9.90 0.10 -6.25
C ARG A 120 -9.89 1.11 -7.37
N PHE A 121 -9.30 0.76 -8.49
CA PHE A 121 -9.25 1.63 -9.66
C PHE A 121 -9.39 0.85 -10.96
N SER A 122 -9.83 1.54 -11.99
CA SER A 122 -9.87 1.05 -13.35
C SER A 122 -9.45 2.16 -14.31
N GLN A 123 -9.61 1.98 -15.59
CA GLN A 123 -9.43 3.07 -16.55
C GLN A 123 -10.77 3.70 -16.92
N ASP A 124 -10.74 5.02 -17.17
CA ASP A 124 -11.84 5.75 -17.74
C ASP A 124 -11.89 5.64 -19.29
N ASN A 125 -12.83 6.32 -19.92
CA ASN A 125 -12.96 6.34 -21.39
C ASN A 125 -11.75 7.00 -22.10
N LEU A 126 -10.97 7.81 -21.37
CA LEU A 126 -9.73 8.43 -21.86
C LEU A 126 -8.49 7.59 -21.55
N ARG A 127 -8.66 6.36 -21.08
CA ARG A 127 -7.60 5.44 -20.64
C ARG A 127 -6.76 5.94 -19.46
N ARG A 128 -7.25 6.92 -18.70
CA ARG A 128 -6.61 7.40 -17.47
C ARG A 128 -6.99 6.48 -16.32
N PRO A 129 -6.14 6.29 -15.31
CA PRO A 129 -6.54 5.64 -14.07
C PRO A 129 -7.62 6.48 -13.38
N PHE A 130 -8.66 5.79 -12.93
CA PHE A 130 -9.83 6.37 -12.29
C PHE A 130 -10.18 5.55 -11.03
N VAL A 131 -10.18 6.21 -9.88
CA VAL A 131 -10.47 5.59 -8.58
C VAL A 131 -11.95 5.24 -8.50
N ARG A 132 -12.24 3.94 -8.36
CA ARG A 132 -13.60 3.41 -8.18
C ARG A 132 -14.04 3.52 -6.73
N SER A 133 -13.16 3.10 -5.83
CA SER A 133 -13.33 3.31 -4.40
C SER A 133 -11.96 3.43 -3.73
N GLU A 134 -11.92 4.17 -2.64
CA GLU A 134 -10.74 4.30 -1.80
C GLU A 134 -11.20 4.40 -0.34
N ARG A 135 -10.49 3.72 0.55
CA ARG A 135 -10.84 3.68 1.96
C ARG A 135 -9.60 3.69 2.82
N VAL A 136 -9.62 4.50 3.86
CA VAL A 136 -8.55 4.60 4.85
C VAL A 136 -9.13 4.42 6.24
N ILE A 137 -8.60 3.44 6.97
CA ILE A 137 -8.96 3.18 8.37
C ILE A 137 -7.71 3.38 9.20
N LYS A 138 -7.84 4.05 10.34
CA LYS A 138 -6.78 4.22 11.32
C LYS A 138 -7.31 3.91 12.71
N ASN A 139 -6.65 2.98 13.40
CA ASN A 139 -7.01 2.54 14.76
C ASN A 139 -8.49 2.12 14.87
N GLY A 140 -9.00 1.39 13.85
CA GLY A 140 -10.38 0.95 13.78
C GLY A 140 -11.41 2.00 13.36
N LEU A 141 -11.00 3.26 13.16
CA LEU A 141 -11.87 4.33 12.69
C LEU A 141 -11.66 4.60 11.21
N GLU A 142 -12.75 4.65 10.46
CA GLU A 142 -12.71 5.11 9.07
C GLU A 142 -12.47 6.61 9.04
N ILE A 143 -11.32 7.02 8.51
CA ILE A 143 -10.94 8.44 8.42
C ILE A 143 -11.20 9.02 7.03
N PHE A 144 -11.37 8.14 6.03
CA PHE A 144 -11.67 8.54 4.68
C PHE A 144 -12.30 7.40 3.89
N SER A 145 -13.32 7.71 3.10
CA SER A 145 -13.85 6.82 2.07
C SER A 145 -14.38 7.59 0.87
N ARG A 146 -14.30 6.97 -0.31
CA ARG A 146 -14.90 7.47 -1.55
C ARG A 146 -15.47 6.32 -2.39
N PRO A 147 -16.47 6.58 -3.26
CA PRO A 147 -17.01 7.91 -3.61
C PRO A 147 -17.74 8.57 -2.43
N ASN A 148 -17.66 9.90 -2.37
CA ASN A 148 -18.38 10.73 -1.41
C ASN A 148 -19.13 11.87 -2.15
N ALA A 149 -19.84 12.72 -1.42
CA ALA A 149 -20.62 13.81 -2.00
C ALA A 149 -19.78 14.78 -2.86
N ASP A 150 -18.52 15.02 -2.47
CA ASP A 150 -17.62 15.88 -3.25
C ASP A 150 -17.22 15.22 -4.57
N ASP A 151 -17.04 13.88 -4.59
CA ASP A 151 -16.73 13.12 -5.80
C ASP A 151 -17.92 13.01 -6.74
N GLU A 152 -19.15 13.13 -6.23
CA GLU A 152 -20.38 13.22 -7.04
C GLU A 152 -20.50 14.60 -7.68
N ALA A 153 -20.13 15.66 -6.94
CA ALA A 153 -20.14 17.04 -7.44
C ALA A 153 -19.03 17.28 -8.49
N ASP A 154 -17.86 16.65 -8.31
CA ASP A 154 -16.72 16.76 -9.23
C ASP A 154 -16.05 15.38 -9.44
N PRO A 155 -16.47 14.62 -10.47
CA PRO A 155 -15.90 13.31 -10.77
C PRO A 155 -14.40 13.32 -11.11
N GLU A 156 -13.83 14.44 -11.57
CA GLU A 156 -12.38 14.56 -11.87
C GLU A 156 -11.51 14.38 -10.62
N ARG A 157 -12.03 14.61 -9.41
CA ARG A 157 -11.35 14.34 -8.15
C ARG A 157 -10.93 12.86 -8.02
N ARG A 158 -11.63 11.96 -8.70
CA ARG A 158 -11.35 10.52 -8.72
C ARG A 158 -10.20 10.14 -9.66
N THR A 159 -9.57 11.12 -10.32
CA THR A 159 -8.29 10.92 -11.01
C THR A 159 -7.07 11.01 -10.09
N GLN A 160 -7.30 11.36 -8.82
CA GLN A 160 -6.28 11.45 -7.76
C GLN A 160 -6.67 10.56 -6.58
N THR A 161 -5.68 10.09 -5.82
CA THR A 161 -5.89 9.34 -4.58
C THR A 161 -5.83 10.24 -3.34
N TYR A 162 -6.40 9.78 -2.24
CA TYR A 162 -6.27 10.43 -0.94
C TYR A 162 -4.82 10.46 -0.44
N LEU A 163 -4.05 9.38 -0.67
CA LEU A 163 -2.64 9.32 -0.26
C LEU A 163 -1.81 10.42 -0.91
N GLU A 164 -2.06 10.71 -2.17
CA GLU A 164 -1.41 11.79 -2.92
C GLU A 164 -1.72 13.16 -2.31
N GLN A 165 -3.00 13.41 -2.00
CA GLN A 165 -3.47 14.68 -1.44
C GLN A 165 -2.96 14.93 -0.01
N VAL A 166 -2.89 13.91 0.84
CA VAL A 166 -2.42 14.06 2.23
C VAL A 166 -0.94 14.45 2.29
N ASN A 167 -0.12 13.92 1.40
CA ASN A 167 1.31 14.23 1.40
C ASN A 167 1.60 15.66 0.92
N VAL A 168 0.90 16.13 -0.10
CA VAL A 168 1.00 17.55 -0.55
C VAL A 168 0.64 18.49 0.60
N ASN A 169 -0.40 18.19 1.37
CA ASN A 169 -0.82 19.03 2.49
C ASN A 169 0.16 19.02 3.68
N ARG A 170 1.02 18.01 3.82
CA ARG A 170 2.05 17.96 4.89
C ARG A 170 3.29 18.78 4.58
N GLU A 171 3.61 19.01 3.32
CA GLU A 171 4.75 19.82 2.92
C GLU A 171 4.52 21.34 3.13
N PHE A 172 3.25 21.74 3.27
CA PHE A 172 2.87 23.14 3.52
C PHE A 172 2.58 23.43 5.02
N ARG A 173 2.90 22.53 5.93
CA ARG A 173 2.85 22.73 7.38
C ARG A 173 4.25 22.62 7.98
#